data_42a873bcc98af32569f4655b88b772f9
#
_entry.id   42a873bcc98af32569f4655b88b772f9
#
_cell.length_a   1.000
_cell.length_b   1.000
_cell.length_c   1.000
_cell.angle_alpha   90.00
_cell.angle_beta   90.00
_cell.angle_gamma   90.00
#
_symmetry.space_group_name_H-M   'P 1'
#
loop_
_entity.id
_entity.type
_entity.pdbx_description
1 polymer ?
#
loop_
_entity_poly.entity_id
_entity_poly.type
_entity_poly.pdbx_seq_one_letter_code
_entity_poly.pdbx_strand_id
1 'polypeptide(L)'
;MPGDDVRMRGFTTKTDLAEALELLRSSVVPLEEESASLLGSLGRTLARDVISAVAVPSFDKSAMDGYALRAAETFGASPTDPVSFRVIGEVLPGEVTNLEVGEGDAVRIMTGGVFPRGADAVLMAEYATDHGDVMLAQGSVVPGRN
;
A
#
# COMPACT_ATOMS: atom_id res chain seq x y z
N MET A 1 6.18 31.07 54.95
CA MET A 1 6.39 29.63 55.10
C MET A 1 7.78 29.34 54.61
N PRO A 2 8.74 28.83 55.40
CA PRO A 2 10.02 28.39 54.86
C PRO A 2 9.74 27.18 53.98
N GLY A 3 10.07 27.28 52.71
CA GLY A 3 9.91 26.17 51.75
C GLY A 3 10.67 24.95 52.25
N ASP A 4 10.06 23.77 52.08
CA ASP A 4 10.68 22.49 52.40
C ASP A 4 11.89 22.29 51.45
N ASP A 5 13.05 22.72 51.97
CA ASP A 5 14.32 22.51 51.26
C ASP A 5 14.72 21.04 51.37
N VAL A 6 14.48 20.28 50.29
CA VAL A 6 14.77 18.84 50.17
C VAL A 6 16.28 18.54 50.02
N ARG A 7 17.10 19.58 49.83
CA ARG A 7 18.55 19.43 49.76
C ARG A 7 19.07 18.92 51.09
N MET A 8 19.87 17.87 51.09
CA MET A 8 20.45 17.21 52.28
C MET A 8 19.50 16.33 53.13
N ARG A 9 18.17 16.29 52.84
CA ARG A 9 17.21 15.45 53.58
C ARG A 9 16.69 14.26 52.82
N GLY A 10 16.84 14.27 51.47
CA GLY A 10 16.25 13.26 50.60
C GLY A 10 14.72 13.36 50.54
N PHE A 11 14.10 12.44 49.79
CA PHE A 11 12.65 12.37 49.67
C PHE A 11 12.08 11.45 50.76
N THR A 12 11.07 11.91 51.49
CA THR A 12 10.39 11.11 52.52
C THR A 12 9.38 10.12 51.92
N THR A 13 8.88 10.42 50.73
CA THR A 13 7.92 9.60 49.98
C THR A 13 8.40 9.41 48.55
N LYS A 14 8.09 8.25 47.99
CA LYS A 14 8.34 7.93 46.59
C LYS A 14 6.98 7.79 45.90
N THR A 15 6.81 8.49 44.80
CA THR A 15 5.64 8.32 43.92
C THR A 15 5.90 7.17 42.93
N ASP A 16 4.94 6.30 42.80
CA ASP A 16 5.01 5.25 41.78
C ASP A 16 5.07 5.86 40.37
N LEU A 17 5.75 5.18 39.41
CA LEU A 17 5.90 5.68 38.06
C LEU A 17 4.54 5.91 37.38
N ALA A 18 3.59 4.98 37.57
CA ALA A 18 2.26 5.06 36.95
C ALA A 18 1.50 6.31 37.51
N GLU A 19 1.58 6.55 38.81
CA GLU A 19 0.99 7.72 39.47
C GLU A 19 1.65 9.04 39.00
N ALA A 20 2.98 9.06 38.87
CA ALA A 20 3.70 10.22 38.35
C ALA A 20 3.33 10.54 36.91
N LEU A 21 3.19 9.52 36.04
CA LEU A 21 2.75 9.68 34.65
C LEU A 21 1.31 10.19 34.56
N GLU A 22 0.42 9.72 35.43
CA GLU A 22 -0.95 10.19 35.47
C GLU A 22 -1.06 11.66 35.95
N LEU A 23 -0.28 12.05 36.95
CA LEU A 23 -0.15 13.43 37.36
C LEU A 23 0.34 14.34 36.23
N LEU A 24 1.33 13.91 35.48
CA LEU A 24 1.81 14.66 34.30
C LEU A 24 0.73 14.78 33.23
N ARG A 25 0.05 13.69 32.89
CA ARG A 25 -1.02 13.69 31.87
C ARG A 25 -2.18 14.59 32.25
N SER A 26 -2.58 14.57 33.53
CA SER A 26 -3.68 15.41 34.03
C SER A 26 -3.31 16.90 34.14
N SER A 27 -2.01 17.20 34.19
CA SER A 27 -1.50 18.58 34.31
C SER A 27 -1.23 19.24 32.96
N VAL A 28 -1.20 18.46 31.87
CA VAL A 28 -0.94 18.98 30.52
C VAL A 28 -2.26 19.35 29.85
N VAL A 29 -2.37 20.62 29.46
CA VAL A 29 -3.49 21.12 28.66
C VAL A 29 -3.00 21.29 27.21
N PRO A 30 -3.71 20.75 26.22
CA PRO A 30 -3.38 21.02 24.83
C PRO A 30 -3.37 22.51 24.51
N LEU A 31 -2.45 22.95 23.67
CA LEU A 31 -2.43 24.30 23.14
C LEU A 31 -3.65 24.55 22.25
N GLU A 32 -4.01 25.82 22.08
CA GLU A 32 -5.06 26.21 21.15
C GLU A 32 -4.69 25.83 19.69
N GLU A 33 -5.70 25.46 18.90
CA GLU A 33 -5.52 25.18 17.48
C GLU A 33 -5.31 26.47 16.69
N GLU A 34 -4.38 26.44 15.74
CA GLU A 34 -4.19 27.53 14.79
C GLU A 34 -4.01 26.99 13.36
N SER A 35 -4.29 27.85 12.38
CA SER A 35 -4.04 27.54 10.99
C SER A 35 -2.62 27.91 10.61
N ALA A 36 -1.91 26.99 9.96
CA ALA A 36 -0.58 27.20 9.43
C ALA A 36 -0.53 26.89 7.93
N SER A 37 0.34 27.59 7.20
CA SER A 37 0.63 27.21 5.83
C SER A 37 1.31 25.84 5.78
N LEU A 38 1.21 25.12 4.65
CA LEU A 38 1.84 23.80 4.48
C LEU A 38 3.34 23.84 4.80
N LEU A 39 4.07 24.83 4.27
CA LEU A 39 5.50 24.99 4.55
C LEU A 39 5.80 25.37 5.99
N GLY A 40 4.90 26.13 6.64
CA GLY A 40 5.04 26.53 8.04
C GLY A 40 4.61 25.45 9.04
N SER A 41 4.08 24.31 8.57
CA SER A 41 3.61 23.21 9.43
C SER A 41 4.71 22.20 9.79
N LEU A 42 5.88 22.30 9.18
CA LEU A 42 7.00 21.38 9.45
C LEU A 42 7.38 21.43 10.96
N GLY A 43 7.43 20.25 11.59
CA GLY A 43 7.75 20.10 13.01
C GLY A 43 6.60 20.42 13.96
N ARG A 44 5.40 20.71 13.47
CA ARG A 44 4.19 20.96 14.27
C ARG A 44 3.35 19.68 14.42
N THR A 45 2.51 19.66 15.44
CA THR A 45 1.57 18.56 15.69
C THR A 45 0.22 18.90 15.10
N LEU A 46 -0.39 17.96 14.38
CA LEU A 46 -1.76 18.10 13.88
C LEU A 46 -2.75 18.14 15.04
N ALA A 47 -3.61 19.15 15.03
CA ALA A 47 -4.71 19.28 16.00
C ALA A 47 -5.89 18.34 15.68
N ARG A 48 -6.04 17.97 14.41
CA ARG A 48 -7.07 17.04 13.90
C ARG A 48 -6.49 16.12 12.84
N ASP A 49 -7.12 14.96 12.68
CA ASP A 49 -6.76 14.04 11.61
C ASP A 49 -6.97 14.68 10.24
N VAL A 50 -6.03 14.44 9.33
CA VAL A 50 -6.16 14.80 7.91
C VAL A 50 -6.61 13.57 7.16
N ILE A 51 -7.85 13.60 6.69
CA ILE A 51 -8.48 12.51 5.96
C ILE A 51 -8.54 12.86 4.48
N SER A 52 -7.99 11.98 3.62
CA SER A 52 -8.09 12.16 2.18
C SER A 52 -9.54 12.01 1.71
N ALA A 53 -10.01 12.94 0.90
CA ALA A 53 -11.33 12.88 0.27
C ALA A 53 -11.37 11.93 -0.94
N VAL A 54 -10.21 11.47 -1.41
CA VAL A 54 -10.07 10.58 -2.57
C VAL A 54 -9.12 9.43 -2.25
N ALA A 55 -9.33 8.30 -2.88
CA ALA A 55 -8.39 7.18 -2.80
C ALA A 55 -7.06 7.55 -3.49
N VAL A 56 -5.93 7.11 -2.94
CA VAL A 56 -4.59 7.29 -3.54
C VAL A 56 -3.87 5.93 -3.47
N PRO A 57 -3.68 5.30 -4.60
CA PRO A 57 -4.10 5.66 -5.96
C PRO A 57 -5.64 5.61 -6.13
N SER A 58 -6.17 6.33 -7.14
CA SER A 58 -7.59 6.38 -7.47
C SER A 58 -8.07 5.19 -8.33
N PHE A 59 -7.18 4.28 -8.68
CA PHE A 59 -7.43 3.09 -9.50
C PHE A 59 -6.49 1.95 -9.09
N ASP A 60 -6.88 0.74 -9.42
CA ASP A 60 -6.03 -0.44 -9.27
C ASP A 60 -4.93 -0.42 -10.34
N LYS A 61 -3.69 -0.58 -9.91
CA LYS A 61 -2.51 -0.55 -10.78
C LYS A 61 -1.63 -1.76 -10.53
N SER A 62 -0.95 -2.22 -11.58
CA SER A 62 0.05 -3.27 -11.45
C SER A 62 1.21 -2.84 -10.56
N ALA A 63 1.62 -3.71 -9.65
CA ALA A 63 2.83 -3.57 -8.84
C ALA A 63 4.08 -4.13 -9.55
N MET A 64 3.91 -4.92 -10.62
CA MET A 64 4.98 -5.63 -11.32
C MET A 64 4.77 -5.56 -12.82
N ASP A 65 5.84 -5.77 -13.59
CA ASP A 65 5.77 -6.00 -15.03
C ASP A 65 5.36 -7.45 -15.28
N GLY A 66 4.47 -7.67 -16.23
CA GLY A 66 3.97 -9.00 -16.53
C GLY A 66 2.71 -9.03 -17.38
N TYR A 67 1.82 -9.95 -17.05
CA TYR A 67 0.59 -10.19 -17.80
C TYR A 67 -0.61 -10.20 -16.86
N ALA A 68 -1.52 -9.22 -17.04
CA ALA A 68 -2.80 -9.17 -16.38
C ALA A 68 -3.73 -10.23 -16.99
N LEU A 69 -4.26 -11.12 -16.15
CA LEU A 69 -5.04 -12.30 -16.58
C LEU A 69 -5.97 -12.76 -15.45
N ARG A 70 -6.72 -13.81 -15.70
CA ARG A 70 -7.53 -14.47 -14.70
C ARG A 70 -6.70 -15.55 -14.00
N ALA A 71 -6.39 -15.33 -12.73
CA ALA A 71 -5.49 -16.17 -11.94
C ALA A 71 -5.85 -17.66 -11.96
N ALA A 72 -7.15 -17.96 -11.87
CA ALA A 72 -7.63 -19.34 -11.86
C ALA A 72 -7.19 -20.15 -13.08
N GLU A 73 -6.97 -19.50 -14.23
CA GLU A 73 -6.55 -20.14 -15.48
C GLU A 73 -5.06 -20.49 -15.49
N THR A 74 -4.28 -19.97 -14.52
CA THR A 74 -2.85 -20.30 -14.38
C THR A 74 -2.61 -21.50 -13.46
N PHE A 75 -3.65 -22.03 -12.79
CA PHE A 75 -3.47 -23.09 -11.82
C PHE A 75 -2.98 -24.38 -12.50
N GLY A 76 -1.89 -24.93 -11.98
CA GLY A 76 -1.20 -26.07 -12.55
C GLY A 76 -0.13 -25.73 -13.55
N ALA A 77 -0.03 -24.47 -14.01
CA ALA A 77 1.04 -24.05 -14.91
C ALA A 77 2.42 -24.26 -14.28
N SER A 78 3.34 -24.80 -15.08
CA SER A 78 4.72 -25.03 -14.70
C SER A 78 5.65 -24.89 -15.92
N PRO A 79 6.97 -24.82 -15.74
CA PRO A 79 7.91 -24.80 -16.86
C PRO A 79 7.84 -26.04 -17.79
N THR A 80 7.38 -27.17 -17.25
CA THR A 80 7.24 -28.43 -18.01
C THR A 80 5.83 -28.65 -18.55
N ASP A 81 4.84 -27.91 -18.05
CA ASP A 81 3.45 -27.94 -18.48
C ASP A 81 2.87 -26.50 -18.47
N PRO A 82 3.29 -25.66 -19.43
CA PRO A 82 2.86 -24.27 -19.46
C PRO A 82 1.43 -24.13 -19.96
N VAL A 83 0.72 -23.12 -19.45
CA VAL A 83 -0.61 -22.73 -19.93
C VAL A 83 -0.47 -21.60 -20.94
N SER A 84 -1.16 -21.72 -22.08
CA SER A 84 -1.12 -20.73 -23.16
C SER A 84 -2.23 -19.69 -23.01
N PHE A 85 -1.88 -18.42 -23.19
CA PHE A 85 -2.80 -17.28 -23.21
C PHE A 85 -2.60 -16.46 -24.48
N ARG A 86 -3.69 -15.95 -25.04
CA ARG A 86 -3.65 -14.99 -26.14
C ARG A 86 -3.37 -13.59 -25.58
N VAL A 87 -2.36 -12.90 -26.09
CA VAL A 87 -2.06 -11.52 -25.74
C VAL A 87 -2.94 -10.59 -26.58
N ILE A 88 -3.91 -9.93 -25.93
CA ILE A 88 -4.91 -9.08 -26.60
C ILE A 88 -4.52 -7.60 -26.63
N GLY A 89 -3.42 -7.23 -26.02
CA GLY A 89 -2.90 -5.86 -26.01
C GLY A 89 -1.90 -5.60 -24.90
N GLU A 90 -1.59 -4.31 -24.72
CA GLU A 90 -0.63 -3.82 -23.75
C GLU A 90 -1.18 -2.61 -23.01
N VAL A 91 -0.78 -2.43 -21.75
CA VAL A 91 -1.08 -1.26 -20.91
C VAL A 91 0.21 -0.69 -20.33
N LEU A 92 0.52 0.53 -20.73
CA LEU A 92 1.67 1.27 -20.23
C LEU A 92 1.29 2.17 -19.04
N PRO A 93 2.27 2.57 -18.20
CA PRO A 93 2.02 3.48 -17.09
C PRO A 93 1.39 4.80 -17.57
N GLY A 94 0.31 5.23 -16.89
CA GLY A 94 -0.40 6.46 -17.22
C GLY A 94 -1.40 6.35 -18.39
N GLU A 95 -1.54 5.18 -19.00
CA GLU A 95 -2.54 4.94 -20.03
C GLU A 95 -3.84 4.39 -19.42
N VAL A 96 -4.98 4.86 -19.93
CA VAL A 96 -6.30 4.29 -19.63
C VAL A 96 -6.60 3.24 -20.68
N THR A 97 -6.97 2.05 -20.23
CA THR A 97 -7.33 0.95 -21.14
C THR A 97 -8.82 0.63 -21.10
N ASN A 98 -9.38 0.30 -22.28
CA ASN A 98 -10.71 -0.29 -22.40
C ASN A 98 -10.66 -1.79 -22.71
N LEU A 99 -9.47 -2.41 -22.63
CA LEU A 99 -9.32 -3.84 -22.81
C LEU A 99 -10.08 -4.59 -21.72
N GLU A 100 -10.65 -5.72 -22.10
CA GLU A 100 -11.35 -6.63 -21.19
C GLU A 100 -10.79 -8.03 -21.37
N VAL A 101 -10.28 -8.59 -20.29
CA VAL A 101 -9.66 -9.91 -20.24
C VAL A 101 -10.74 -10.97 -20.14
N GLY A 102 -10.90 -11.74 -21.22
CA GLY A 102 -11.77 -12.91 -21.29
C GLY A 102 -11.05 -14.20 -20.86
N GLU A 103 -11.73 -15.32 -21.11
CA GLU A 103 -11.15 -16.66 -20.91
C GLU A 103 -10.01 -16.91 -21.91
N GLY A 104 -8.86 -17.38 -21.43
CA GLY A 104 -7.67 -17.62 -22.23
C GLY A 104 -6.96 -16.36 -22.73
N ASP A 105 -7.36 -15.16 -22.28
CA ASP A 105 -6.73 -13.90 -22.66
C ASP A 105 -5.76 -13.40 -21.59
N ALA A 106 -4.75 -12.65 -22.05
CA ALA A 106 -3.84 -11.89 -21.18
C ALA A 106 -3.56 -10.52 -21.81
N VAL A 107 -3.30 -9.53 -20.97
CA VAL A 107 -2.87 -8.19 -21.36
C VAL A 107 -1.48 -7.95 -20.81
N ARG A 108 -0.53 -7.61 -21.68
CA ARG A 108 0.81 -7.17 -21.22
C ARG A 108 0.65 -5.90 -20.39
N ILE A 109 1.21 -5.86 -19.19
CA ILE A 109 1.08 -4.73 -18.29
C ILE A 109 2.42 -4.37 -17.66
N MET A 110 2.70 -3.08 -17.61
CA MET A 110 3.88 -2.56 -16.93
C MET A 110 3.52 -2.04 -15.52
N THR A 111 4.49 -2.04 -14.64
CA THR A 111 4.38 -1.47 -13.28
C THR A 111 3.76 -0.08 -13.32
N GLY A 112 2.69 0.14 -12.59
CA GLY A 112 1.93 1.38 -12.60
C GLY A 112 0.86 1.49 -13.69
N GLY A 113 0.75 0.51 -14.60
CA GLY A 113 -0.34 0.41 -15.57
C GLY A 113 -1.70 0.18 -14.90
N VAL A 114 -2.74 0.76 -15.48
CA VAL A 114 -4.13 0.57 -15.00
C VAL A 114 -4.57 -0.87 -15.21
N PHE A 115 -5.14 -1.47 -14.18
CA PHE A 115 -5.57 -2.86 -14.23
C PHE A 115 -6.75 -3.03 -15.21
N PRO A 116 -6.65 -3.90 -16.25
CA PRO A 116 -7.73 -4.08 -17.22
C PRO A 116 -8.90 -4.84 -16.58
N ARG A 117 -10.12 -4.53 -17.07
CA ARG A 117 -11.31 -5.25 -16.61
C ARG A 117 -11.22 -6.74 -16.93
N GLY A 118 -11.81 -7.57 -16.06
CA GLY A 118 -11.83 -9.02 -16.23
C GLY A 118 -10.59 -9.76 -15.72
N ALA A 119 -9.44 -9.08 -15.59
CA ALA A 119 -8.28 -9.64 -14.91
C ALA A 119 -8.43 -9.52 -13.39
N ASP A 120 -7.80 -10.42 -12.64
CA ASP A 120 -7.79 -10.43 -11.17
C ASP A 120 -6.38 -10.65 -10.58
N ALA A 121 -5.37 -10.82 -11.42
CA ALA A 121 -3.97 -10.92 -11.00
C ALA A 121 -3.00 -10.54 -12.13
N VAL A 122 -1.73 -10.27 -11.77
CA VAL A 122 -0.63 -10.15 -12.72
C VAL A 122 0.33 -11.32 -12.52
N LEU A 123 0.51 -12.13 -13.57
CA LEU A 123 1.61 -13.08 -13.65
C LEU A 123 2.87 -12.31 -14.02
N MET A 124 3.88 -12.36 -13.15
CA MET A 124 5.15 -11.65 -13.38
C MET A 124 5.84 -12.15 -14.65
N ALA A 125 6.52 -11.26 -15.35
CA ALA A 125 7.21 -11.55 -16.60
C ALA A 125 8.21 -12.71 -16.50
N GLU A 126 8.83 -12.89 -15.33
CA GLU A 126 9.79 -13.96 -15.04
C GLU A 126 9.16 -15.38 -15.08
N TYR A 127 7.84 -15.45 -14.95
CA TYR A 127 7.08 -16.72 -15.04
C TYR A 127 6.33 -16.86 -16.36
N ALA A 128 6.70 -16.07 -17.34
CA ALA A 128 6.08 -16.08 -18.66
C ALA A 128 7.12 -16.18 -19.78
N THR A 129 6.77 -16.86 -20.87
CA THR A 129 7.51 -16.80 -22.12
C THR A 129 6.66 -16.11 -23.16
N ASP A 130 7.17 -15.01 -23.72
CA ASP A 130 6.50 -14.18 -24.71
C ASP A 130 6.80 -14.66 -26.13
N HIS A 131 5.78 -14.93 -26.92
CA HIS A 131 5.83 -15.27 -28.34
C HIS A 131 5.04 -14.25 -29.19
N GLY A 132 4.90 -13.00 -28.73
CA GLY A 132 4.14 -11.94 -29.41
C GLY A 132 2.65 -12.01 -29.09
N ASP A 133 1.84 -12.62 -29.97
CA ASP A 133 0.40 -12.74 -29.76
C ASP A 133 0.01 -13.88 -28.80
N VAL A 134 0.97 -14.66 -28.34
CA VAL A 134 0.79 -15.78 -27.41
C VAL A 134 1.80 -15.68 -26.28
N MET A 135 1.34 -15.85 -25.06
CA MET A 135 2.16 -15.96 -23.86
C MET A 135 1.99 -17.35 -23.24
N LEU A 136 3.10 -17.95 -22.82
CA LEU A 136 3.09 -19.21 -22.09
C LEU A 136 3.35 -18.92 -20.59
N ALA A 137 2.37 -19.18 -19.75
CA ALA A 137 2.51 -19.10 -18.30
C ALA A 137 3.27 -20.34 -17.80
N GLN A 138 4.38 -20.14 -17.14
CA GLN A 138 5.26 -21.19 -16.58
C GLN A 138 5.15 -21.26 -15.04
N GLY A 139 4.18 -20.59 -14.47
CA GLY A 139 3.87 -20.58 -13.05
C GLY A 139 2.45 -20.11 -12.81
N SER A 140 1.94 -20.37 -11.61
CA SER A 140 0.61 -19.93 -11.20
C SER A 140 0.66 -18.67 -10.35
N VAL A 141 -0.41 -17.90 -10.43
CA VAL A 141 -0.64 -16.72 -9.58
C VAL A 141 -2.00 -16.86 -8.88
N VAL A 142 -2.15 -16.24 -7.71
CA VAL A 142 -3.43 -16.22 -7.00
C VAL A 142 -4.15 -14.88 -7.21
N PRO A 143 -5.49 -14.84 -7.13
CA PRO A 143 -6.25 -13.59 -7.26
C PRO A 143 -5.77 -12.52 -6.29
N GLY A 144 -5.74 -11.26 -6.75
CA GLY A 144 -5.29 -10.10 -6.00
C GLY A 144 -3.77 -10.00 -5.81
N ARG A 145 -3.00 -10.79 -6.53
CA ARG A 145 -1.53 -10.76 -6.48
C ARG A 145 -0.94 -9.88 -7.58
N ASN A 146 0.09 -9.04 -7.18
CA ASN A 146 0.86 -8.12 -8.01
C ASN A 146 -0.03 -7.01 -8.60
#